data_a5f05a981447f0d9e82b5d07f32d6dbf
#
_entry.id   a5f05a981447f0d9e82b5d07f32d6dbf
#
_cell.length_a   1.000
_cell.length_b   1.000
_cell.length_c   1.000
_cell.angle_alpha   90.00
_cell.angle_beta   90.00
_cell.angle_gamma   90.00
#
_symmetry.space_group_name_H-M   'P 1'
#
loop_
_entity.id
_entity.type
_entity.pdbx_description
1 polymer ?
#
loop_
_entity_poly.entity_id
_entity_poly.type
_entity_poly.pdbx_seq_one_letter_code
_entity_poly.pdbx_strand_id
1 'polypeptide(L)'
;IRRWIAIGTPPLALAALLFVGKILSMYAFAHQSITAYVADDYAGSEASARGQEFLNWFEPYKAPFNVGTALAGAEKLPEARGKLEESLDLATGLEVCTVRINLGLVLERMGDAARADGDGAAAAEFYGEALTLTTETPEECNSEEAQEQSSDPDRDMQQSKEDLEDRLKQKQQNEQQPPPEEQQEQEPQPSEEKLEELEKKLEQGTQERDQQQGDDGGGSGTDKPW
;
A
#
# COMPACT_ATOMS: atom_id res chain seq x y z
N ILE A 1 -34.30 47.65 25.04
CA ILE A 1 -33.69 46.34 25.31
C ILE A 1 -34.42 45.23 24.52
N ARG A 2 -35.76 45.02 24.66
CA ARG A 2 -36.53 43.95 23.96
C ARG A 2 -36.43 44.03 22.44
N ARG A 3 -36.40 45.19 21.81
CA ARG A 3 -36.25 45.35 20.34
C ARG A 3 -34.84 44.96 19.86
N TRP A 4 -33.78 45.24 20.59
CA TRP A 4 -32.41 44.89 20.28
C TRP A 4 -32.20 43.38 20.39
N ILE A 5 -32.81 42.74 21.38
CA ILE A 5 -32.80 41.28 21.53
C ILE A 5 -33.54 40.62 20.34
N ALA A 6 -34.72 41.12 19.98
CA ALA A 6 -35.51 40.55 18.87
C ALA A 6 -34.85 40.69 17.49
N ILE A 7 -33.95 41.67 17.31
CA ILE A 7 -33.23 41.87 16.03
C ILE A 7 -31.87 41.13 16.05
N GLY A 8 -31.21 41.04 17.18
CA GLY A 8 -29.90 40.46 17.29
C GLY A 8 -29.89 38.91 17.44
N THR A 9 -30.93 38.33 18.05
CA THR A 9 -30.98 36.85 18.26
C THR A 9 -31.19 36.02 17.01
N PRO A 10 -32.03 36.38 16.00
CA PRO A 10 -32.21 35.55 14.82
C PRO A 10 -30.95 35.33 14.00
N PRO A 11 -30.10 36.32 13.68
CA PRO A 11 -28.88 36.10 12.92
C PRO A 11 -27.87 35.24 13.69
N LEU A 12 -27.76 35.41 15.02
CA LEU A 12 -26.89 34.56 15.85
C LEU A 12 -27.39 33.11 15.90
N ALA A 13 -28.70 32.93 16.05
CA ALA A 13 -29.28 31.57 16.02
C ALA A 13 -29.10 30.90 14.67
N LEU A 14 -29.27 31.63 13.58
CA LEU A 14 -29.03 31.13 12.23
C LEU A 14 -27.55 30.74 12.04
N ALA A 15 -26.62 31.58 12.46
CA ALA A 15 -25.20 31.31 12.41
C ALA A 15 -24.84 30.04 13.21
N ALA A 16 -25.39 29.89 14.41
CA ALA A 16 -25.20 28.70 15.24
C ALA A 16 -25.77 27.44 14.59
N LEU A 17 -26.95 27.50 13.95
CA LEU A 17 -27.55 26.37 13.23
C LEU A 17 -26.73 25.97 12.02
N LEU A 18 -26.24 26.94 11.24
CA LEU A 18 -25.36 26.67 10.10
C LEU A 18 -24.05 26.02 10.56
N PHE A 19 -23.49 26.48 11.67
CA PHE A 19 -22.29 25.93 12.26
C PHE A 19 -22.48 24.47 12.73
N VAL A 20 -23.56 24.19 13.46
CA VAL A 20 -23.90 22.82 13.88
C VAL A 20 -24.15 21.94 12.65
N GLY A 21 -24.89 22.44 11.66
CA GLY A 21 -25.11 21.73 10.39
C GLY A 21 -23.81 21.40 9.68
N LYS A 22 -22.85 22.33 9.69
CA LYS A 22 -21.51 22.08 9.12
C LYS A 22 -20.75 20.96 9.86
N ILE A 23 -20.72 21.01 11.18
CA ILE A 23 -20.06 19.94 11.98
C ILE A 23 -20.71 18.59 11.70
N LEU A 24 -22.03 18.50 11.73
CA LEU A 24 -22.74 17.26 11.44
C LEU A 24 -22.46 16.75 10.02
N SER A 25 -22.34 17.64 9.04
CA SER A 25 -21.99 17.25 7.67
C SER A 25 -20.57 16.67 7.57
N MET A 26 -19.61 17.18 8.35
CA MET A 26 -18.25 16.64 8.38
C MET A 26 -18.23 15.20 8.91
N TYR A 27 -18.95 14.94 9.99
CA TYR A 27 -19.10 13.57 10.50
C TYR A 27 -19.79 12.65 9.52
N ALA A 28 -20.84 13.13 8.83
CA ALA A 28 -21.52 12.33 7.82
C ALA A 28 -20.58 11.96 6.64
N PHE A 29 -19.80 12.92 6.14
CA PHE A 29 -18.82 12.68 5.09
C PHE A 29 -17.68 11.77 5.56
N ALA A 30 -17.19 11.92 6.79
CA ALA A 30 -16.20 11.03 7.35
C ALA A 30 -16.71 9.58 7.42
N HIS A 31 -17.91 9.39 7.94
CA HIS A 31 -18.54 8.07 8.04
C HIS A 31 -18.76 7.45 6.64
N GLN A 32 -19.23 8.24 5.66
CA GLN A 32 -19.40 7.77 4.28
C GLN A 32 -18.07 7.38 3.65
N SER A 33 -17.00 8.17 3.86
CA SER A 33 -15.67 7.86 3.37
C SER A 33 -15.16 6.53 3.93
N ILE A 34 -15.25 6.33 5.25
CA ILE A 34 -14.83 5.07 5.90
C ILE A 34 -15.67 3.89 5.39
N THR A 35 -16.99 4.04 5.30
CA THR A 35 -17.88 2.97 4.85
C THR A 35 -17.59 2.57 3.40
N ALA A 36 -17.35 3.54 2.51
CA ALA A 36 -16.98 3.28 1.13
C ALA A 36 -15.60 2.60 1.04
N TYR A 37 -14.63 3.04 1.86
CA TYR A 37 -13.30 2.43 1.93
C TYR A 37 -13.37 0.95 2.32
N VAL A 38 -14.12 0.63 3.38
CA VAL A 38 -14.29 -0.76 3.85
C VAL A 38 -15.02 -1.64 2.81
N ALA A 39 -15.81 -1.02 1.93
CA ALA A 39 -16.49 -1.69 0.82
C ALA A 39 -15.63 -1.74 -0.47
N ASP A 40 -14.35 -1.39 -0.41
CA ASP A 40 -13.42 -1.28 -1.55
C ASP A 40 -13.86 -0.26 -2.62
N ASP A 41 -14.85 0.59 -2.33
CA ASP A 41 -15.23 1.74 -3.17
C ASP A 41 -14.31 2.94 -2.86
N TYR A 42 -13.08 2.86 -3.31
CA TYR A 42 -12.09 3.91 -3.07
C TYR A 42 -12.45 5.23 -3.76
N ALA A 43 -13.14 5.19 -4.88
CA ALA A 43 -13.59 6.39 -5.57
C ALA A 43 -14.72 7.09 -4.78
N GLY A 44 -15.67 6.35 -4.24
CA GLY A 44 -16.70 6.86 -3.35
C GLY A 44 -16.13 7.37 -2.03
N SER A 45 -15.11 6.68 -1.50
CA SER A 45 -14.37 7.11 -0.31
C SER A 45 -13.67 8.45 -0.55
N GLU A 46 -12.92 8.61 -1.65
CA GLU A 46 -12.26 9.86 -2.02
C GLU A 46 -13.27 11.01 -2.18
N ALA A 47 -14.37 10.77 -2.92
CA ALA A 47 -15.40 11.78 -3.15
C ALA A 47 -16.03 12.26 -1.83
N SER A 48 -16.32 11.34 -0.91
CA SER A 48 -16.86 11.66 0.42
C SER A 48 -15.84 12.41 1.28
N ALA A 49 -14.56 11.99 1.27
CA ALA A 49 -13.49 12.66 1.99
C ALA A 49 -13.32 14.12 1.55
N ARG A 50 -13.38 14.40 0.24
CA ARG A 50 -13.34 15.77 -0.31
C ARG A 50 -14.52 16.64 0.17
N GLY A 51 -15.66 16.05 0.51
CA GLY A 51 -16.79 16.74 1.13
C GLY A 51 -16.47 17.38 2.49
N GLN A 52 -15.39 16.92 3.15
CA GLN A 52 -14.94 17.48 4.42
C GLN A 52 -14.09 18.75 4.25
N GLU A 53 -13.51 19.02 3.08
CA GLU A 53 -12.55 20.13 2.85
C GLU A 53 -13.19 21.50 3.08
N PHE A 54 -14.45 21.68 2.66
CA PHE A 54 -15.09 22.99 2.73
C PHE A 54 -15.31 23.49 4.16
N LEU A 55 -14.71 24.61 4.53
CA LEU A 55 -14.81 25.25 5.86
C LEU A 55 -14.44 24.29 7.03
N ASN A 56 -13.43 23.46 6.84
CA ASN A 56 -12.90 22.59 7.88
C ASN A 56 -11.86 23.34 8.73
N TRP A 57 -12.33 24.04 9.76
CA TRP A 57 -11.46 24.81 10.65
C TRP A 57 -11.09 24.06 11.94
N PHE A 58 -11.75 22.94 12.24
CA PHE A 58 -11.58 22.23 13.51
C PHE A 58 -10.60 21.07 13.42
N GLU A 59 -10.66 20.33 12.33
CA GLU A 59 -9.84 19.15 12.09
C GLU A 59 -9.30 19.22 10.65
N PRO A 60 -8.49 20.27 10.34
CA PRO A 60 -8.10 20.54 8.95
C PRO A 60 -7.33 19.37 8.33
N TYR A 61 -6.61 18.57 9.11
CA TYR A 61 -5.85 17.42 8.66
C TYR A 61 -6.73 16.25 8.17
N LYS A 62 -7.97 16.09 8.68
CA LYS A 62 -8.80 14.91 8.41
C LYS A 62 -9.23 14.77 6.95
N ALA A 63 -9.53 15.86 6.28
CA ALA A 63 -9.92 15.80 4.87
C ALA A 63 -8.78 15.28 4.00
N PRO A 64 -7.57 15.88 3.98
CA PRO A 64 -6.45 15.34 3.21
C PRO A 64 -6.02 13.95 3.69
N PHE A 65 -6.13 13.63 4.99
CA PHE A 65 -5.88 12.28 5.50
C PHE A 65 -6.80 11.24 4.87
N ASN A 66 -8.10 11.46 4.89
CA ASN A 66 -9.08 10.52 4.34
C ASN A 66 -8.96 10.41 2.81
N VAL A 67 -8.67 11.53 2.11
CA VAL A 67 -8.40 11.53 0.67
C VAL A 67 -7.14 10.72 0.37
N GLY A 68 -6.05 10.93 1.10
CA GLY A 68 -4.80 10.20 0.95
C GLY A 68 -4.97 8.69 1.19
N THR A 69 -5.73 8.32 2.22
CA THR A 69 -6.05 6.92 2.52
C THR A 69 -6.86 6.28 1.40
N ALA A 70 -7.88 6.97 0.87
CA ALA A 70 -8.67 6.47 -0.26
C ALA A 70 -7.83 6.30 -1.53
N LEU A 71 -6.96 7.26 -1.84
CA LEU A 71 -6.02 7.19 -2.96
C LEU A 71 -5.02 6.04 -2.80
N ALA A 72 -4.55 5.79 -1.58
CA ALA A 72 -3.70 4.63 -1.29
C ALA A 72 -4.43 3.31 -1.55
N GLY A 73 -5.69 3.19 -1.11
CA GLY A 73 -6.54 2.04 -1.46
C GLY A 73 -6.68 1.84 -2.96
N ALA A 74 -6.82 2.93 -3.72
CA ALA A 74 -6.93 2.93 -5.18
C ALA A 74 -5.57 2.74 -5.91
N GLU A 75 -4.49 2.39 -5.23
CA GLU A 75 -3.12 2.24 -5.77
C GLU A 75 -2.53 3.52 -6.42
N LYS A 76 -3.11 4.68 -6.14
CA LYS A 76 -2.61 5.98 -6.59
C LYS A 76 -1.59 6.52 -5.60
N LEU A 77 -0.48 5.81 -5.45
CA LEU A 77 0.48 6.04 -4.36
C LEU A 77 1.13 7.44 -4.37
N PRO A 78 1.55 8.01 -5.52
CA PRO A 78 2.13 9.36 -5.54
C PRO A 78 1.14 10.44 -5.08
N GLU A 79 -0.11 10.36 -5.49
CA GLU A 79 -1.16 11.29 -5.08
C GLU A 79 -1.54 11.09 -3.60
N ALA A 80 -1.57 9.81 -3.14
CA ALA A 80 -1.79 9.47 -1.75
C ALA A 80 -0.71 10.07 -0.84
N ARG A 81 0.57 9.94 -1.23
CA ARG A 81 1.70 10.56 -0.54
C ARG A 81 1.48 12.06 -0.39
N GLY A 82 1.22 12.78 -1.49
CA GLY A 82 1.05 14.24 -1.44
C GLY A 82 -0.10 14.67 -0.52
N LYS A 83 -1.20 13.89 -0.47
CA LYS A 83 -2.32 14.18 0.43
C LYS A 83 -2.02 13.86 1.89
N LEU A 84 -1.25 12.83 2.18
CA LEU A 84 -0.84 12.52 3.55
C LEU A 84 0.24 13.49 4.06
N GLU A 85 1.13 13.98 3.20
CA GLU A 85 2.06 15.07 3.52
C GLU A 85 1.30 16.36 3.85
N GLU A 86 0.31 16.77 3.04
CA GLU A 86 -0.60 17.87 3.33
C GLU A 86 -1.30 17.69 4.68
N SER A 87 -1.76 16.47 4.97
CA SER A 87 -2.37 16.14 6.25
C SER A 87 -1.39 16.28 7.41
N LEU A 88 -0.15 15.84 7.23
CA LEU A 88 0.89 15.91 8.27
C LEU A 88 1.23 17.36 8.63
N ASP A 89 1.29 18.25 7.63
CA ASP A 89 1.51 19.68 7.83
C ASP A 89 0.39 20.37 8.63
N LEU A 90 -0.82 19.82 8.58
CA LEU A 90 -2.00 20.33 9.26
C LEU A 90 -2.29 19.64 10.59
N ALA A 91 -1.73 18.47 10.83
CA ALA A 91 -1.93 17.68 12.04
C ALA A 91 -1.19 18.29 13.23
N THR A 92 -1.78 18.22 14.42
CA THR A 92 -1.20 18.70 15.66
C THR A 92 -1.38 17.69 16.79
N GLY A 93 -0.46 17.71 17.76
CA GLY A 93 -0.54 16.79 18.90
C GLY A 93 -0.59 15.31 18.48
N LEU A 94 -1.50 14.54 19.03
CA LEU A 94 -1.62 13.09 18.77
C LEU A 94 -2.15 12.75 17.38
N GLU A 95 -2.74 13.71 16.67
CA GLU A 95 -3.20 13.53 15.29
C GLU A 95 -2.05 13.13 14.33
N VAL A 96 -0.84 13.62 14.63
CA VAL A 96 0.39 13.33 13.90
C VAL A 96 0.68 11.81 13.84
N CYS A 97 0.30 11.06 14.88
CA CYS A 97 0.61 9.65 15.03
C CYS A 97 0.01 8.81 13.90
N THR A 98 -1.30 8.93 13.70
CA THR A 98 -2.04 8.20 12.67
C THR A 98 -1.57 8.60 11.27
N VAL A 99 -1.32 9.90 11.05
CA VAL A 99 -0.87 10.41 9.75
C VAL A 99 0.51 9.86 9.38
N ARG A 100 1.47 9.85 10.33
CA ARG A 100 2.81 9.31 10.10
C ARG A 100 2.81 7.83 9.76
N ILE A 101 2.02 7.02 10.47
CA ILE A 101 1.89 5.59 10.18
C ILE A 101 1.35 5.37 8.76
N ASN A 102 0.27 6.08 8.38
CA ASN A 102 -0.31 5.92 7.05
C ASN A 102 0.61 6.41 5.92
N LEU A 103 1.33 7.53 6.14
CA LEU A 103 2.33 8.00 5.18
C LEU A 103 3.49 7.00 5.06
N GLY A 104 3.96 6.44 6.17
CA GLY A 104 4.99 5.39 6.18
C GLY A 104 4.56 4.15 5.40
N LEU A 105 3.30 3.72 5.55
CA LEU A 105 2.74 2.60 4.78
C LEU A 105 2.66 2.90 3.27
N VAL A 106 2.33 4.14 2.89
CA VAL A 106 2.32 4.55 1.48
C VAL A 106 3.73 4.56 0.91
N LEU A 107 4.70 5.09 1.64
CA LEU A 107 6.11 5.09 1.24
C LEU A 107 6.67 3.66 1.14
N GLU A 108 6.31 2.75 2.07
CA GLU A 108 6.65 1.33 1.97
C GLU A 108 6.15 0.73 0.66
N ARG A 109 4.88 0.96 0.29
CA ARG A 109 4.29 0.48 -0.96
C ARG A 109 4.92 1.10 -2.21
N MET A 110 5.32 2.38 -2.16
CA MET A 110 6.08 3.01 -3.25
C MET A 110 7.44 2.34 -3.43
N GLY A 111 8.11 2.00 -2.34
CA GLY A 111 9.34 1.22 -2.35
C GLY A 111 9.14 -0.18 -2.95
N ASP A 112 8.05 -0.86 -2.57
CA ASP A 112 7.71 -2.18 -3.12
C ASP A 112 7.45 -2.11 -4.64
N ALA A 113 6.78 -1.05 -5.12
CA ALA A 113 6.56 -0.81 -6.54
C ALA A 113 7.88 -0.54 -7.30
N ALA A 114 8.73 0.33 -6.77
CA ALA A 114 10.04 0.61 -7.37
C ALA A 114 10.92 -0.65 -7.45
N ARG A 115 10.90 -1.47 -6.40
CA ARG A 115 11.59 -2.75 -6.39
C ARG A 115 11.05 -3.71 -7.45
N ALA A 116 9.72 -3.79 -7.60
CA ALA A 116 9.09 -4.62 -8.62
C ALA A 116 9.47 -4.18 -10.04
N ASP A 117 9.69 -2.88 -10.24
CA ASP A 117 10.16 -2.29 -11.50
C ASP A 117 11.68 -2.46 -11.70
N GLY A 118 12.40 -3.04 -10.74
CA GLY A 118 13.84 -3.27 -10.77
C GLY A 118 14.68 -2.05 -10.36
N ASP A 119 14.06 -1.00 -9.85
CA ASP A 119 14.74 0.19 -9.32
C ASP A 119 15.01 0.06 -7.81
N GLY A 120 16.01 -0.74 -7.46
CA GLY A 120 16.43 -0.96 -6.07
C GLY A 120 16.93 0.32 -5.40
N ALA A 121 17.47 1.29 -6.16
CA ALA A 121 17.90 2.56 -5.60
C ALA A 121 16.72 3.41 -5.14
N ALA A 122 15.70 3.55 -5.96
CA ALA A 122 14.46 4.24 -5.58
C ALA A 122 13.73 3.50 -4.46
N ALA A 123 13.72 2.16 -4.48
CA ALA A 123 13.15 1.36 -3.39
C ALA A 123 13.83 1.64 -2.04
N ALA A 124 15.18 1.64 -2.02
CA ALA A 124 15.95 1.95 -0.81
C ALA A 124 15.70 3.37 -0.29
N GLU A 125 15.51 4.35 -1.20
CA GLU A 125 15.16 5.72 -0.83
C GLU A 125 13.80 5.80 -0.15
N PHE A 126 12.76 5.19 -0.73
CA PHE A 126 11.43 5.17 -0.13
C PHE A 126 11.38 4.45 1.22
N TYR A 127 12.05 3.30 1.35
CA TYR A 127 12.11 2.59 2.63
C TYR A 127 12.88 3.40 3.68
N GLY A 128 13.94 4.11 3.28
CA GLY A 128 14.71 4.99 4.16
C GLY A 128 13.89 6.18 4.65
N GLU A 129 13.12 6.81 3.76
CA GLU A 129 12.22 7.91 4.10
C GLU A 129 11.11 7.44 5.06
N ALA A 130 10.47 6.30 4.76
CA ALA A 130 9.45 5.70 5.61
C ALA A 130 10.01 5.37 7.01
N LEU A 131 11.21 4.79 7.08
CA LEU A 131 11.86 4.44 8.35
C LEU A 131 12.18 5.70 9.16
N THR A 132 12.71 6.75 8.54
CA THR A 132 12.97 8.02 9.21
C THR A 132 11.67 8.61 9.77
N LEU A 133 10.61 8.63 8.97
CA LEU A 133 9.30 9.13 9.36
C LEU A 133 8.73 8.40 10.58
N THR A 134 8.86 7.06 10.63
CA THR A 134 8.33 6.24 11.73
C THR A 134 9.19 6.34 12.99
N THR A 135 10.52 6.33 12.86
CA THR A 135 11.42 6.44 14.01
C THR A 135 11.41 7.83 14.66
N GLU A 136 11.15 8.88 13.90
CA GLU A 136 10.99 10.26 14.41
C GLU A 136 9.57 10.55 14.91
N THR A 137 8.71 9.55 14.99
CA THR A 137 7.37 9.70 15.56
C THR A 137 7.48 10.03 17.05
N PRO A 138 6.77 11.07 17.55
CA PRO A 138 6.81 11.48 18.94
C PRO A 138 6.50 10.33 19.92
N GLU A 139 7.14 10.32 21.09
CA GLU A 139 6.92 9.28 22.11
C GLU A 139 5.48 9.25 22.62
N GLU A 140 4.80 10.37 22.60
CA GLU A 140 3.38 10.51 22.98
C GLU A 140 2.47 9.63 22.09
N CYS A 141 2.94 9.24 20.90
CA CYS A 141 2.21 8.34 20.01
C CYS A 141 2.11 6.90 20.55
N ASN A 142 2.87 6.56 21.59
CA ASN A 142 2.77 5.26 22.26
C ASN A 142 1.78 5.27 23.44
N SER A 143 1.06 6.38 23.67
CA SER A 143 0.13 6.52 24.78
C SER A 143 -1.24 5.90 24.47
N GLU A 144 -2.02 5.61 25.54
CA GLU A 144 -3.41 5.13 25.39
C GLU A 144 -4.28 6.19 24.69
N GLU A 145 -4.03 7.47 24.92
CA GLU A 145 -4.75 8.58 24.28
C GLU A 145 -4.47 8.63 22.77
N ALA A 146 -3.26 8.25 22.33
CA ALA A 146 -2.96 8.12 20.92
C ALA A 146 -3.70 6.93 20.29
N GLN A 147 -3.83 5.83 21.03
CA GLN A 147 -4.61 4.67 20.61
C GLN A 147 -6.08 5.01 20.36
N GLU A 148 -6.68 5.86 21.20
CA GLU A 148 -8.06 6.33 21.04
C GLU A 148 -8.28 7.18 19.78
N GLN A 149 -7.21 7.74 19.18
CA GLN A 149 -7.29 8.47 17.90
C GLN A 149 -7.40 7.53 16.69
N SER A 150 -7.16 6.25 16.86
CA SER A 150 -7.35 5.27 15.78
C SER A 150 -8.83 5.17 15.41
N SER A 151 -9.13 5.19 14.11
CA SER A 151 -10.47 4.93 13.61
C SER A 151 -10.87 3.45 13.68
N ASP A 152 -9.91 2.59 13.98
CA ASP A 152 -10.07 1.15 14.16
C ASP A 152 -9.68 0.80 15.61
N PRO A 153 -10.67 0.51 16.47
CA PRO A 153 -10.41 0.21 17.89
C PRO A 153 -9.65 -1.10 18.11
N ASP A 154 -9.66 -1.99 17.12
CA ASP A 154 -8.96 -3.28 17.22
C ASP A 154 -7.49 -3.17 16.75
N ARG A 155 -7.09 -2.02 16.20
CA ARG A 155 -5.72 -1.77 15.75
C ARG A 155 -4.87 -1.20 16.88
N ASP A 156 -3.86 -1.94 17.30
CA ASP A 156 -2.80 -1.43 18.17
C ASP A 156 -1.85 -0.53 17.35
N MET A 157 -1.85 0.78 17.64
CA MET A 157 -1.04 1.76 16.92
C MET A 157 0.43 1.62 17.21
N GLN A 158 0.81 1.29 18.45
CA GLN A 158 2.21 1.05 18.81
C GLN A 158 2.74 -0.17 18.09
N GLN A 159 2.02 -1.28 18.14
CA GLN A 159 2.40 -2.50 17.43
C GLN A 159 2.46 -2.26 15.91
N SER A 160 1.50 -1.54 15.34
CA SER A 160 1.51 -1.20 13.90
C SER A 160 2.75 -0.41 13.49
N LYS A 161 3.21 0.51 14.34
CA LYS A 161 4.43 1.29 14.13
C LYS A 161 5.68 0.39 14.22
N GLU A 162 5.78 -0.42 15.26
CA GLU A 162 6.91 -1.34 15.47
C GLU A 162 7.02 -2.35 14.33
N ASP A 163 5.92 -2.96 13.92
CA ASP A 163 5.87 -3.89 12.79
C ASP A 163 6.28 -3.22 11.47
N LEU A 164 5.87 -1.97 11.26
CA LEU A 164 6.27 -1.20 10.08
C LEU A 164 7.77 -0.91 10.10
N GLU A 165 8.31 -0.46 11.22
CA GLU A 165 9.75 -0.20 11.36
C GLU A 165 10.59 -1.45 11.09
N ASP A 166 10.20 -2.60 11.61
CA ASP A 166 10.94 -3.85 11.44
C ASP A 166 10.90 -4.32 9.98
N ARG A 167 9.74 -4.22 9.31
CA ARG A 167 9.64 -4.51 7.87
C ARG A 167 10.51 -3.56 7.03
N LEU A 168 10.50 -2.27 7.34
CA LEU A 168 11.29 -1.27 6.62
C LEU A 168 12.78 -1.49 6.79
N LYS A 169 13.24 -1.80 8.00
CA LYS A 169 14.66 -2.17 8.26
C LYS A 169 15.08 -3.38 7.45
N GLN A 170 14.25 -4.41 7.42
CA GLN A 170 14.52 -5.63 6.65
C GLN A 170 14.56 -5.35 5.14
N LYS A 171 13.60 -4.59 4.61
CA LYS A 171 13.55 -4.23 3.19
C LYS A 171 14.75 -3.39 2.79
N GLN A 172 15.10 -2.38 3.59
CA GLN A 172 16.27 -1.54 3.32
C GLN A 172 17.58 -2.34 3.34
N GLN A 173 17.75 -3.28 4.27
CA GLN A 173 18.90 -4.16 4.30
C GLN A 173 18.99 -5.05 3.05
N ASN A 174 17.87 -5.55 2.57
CA ASN A 174 17.84 -6.38 1.36
C ASN A 174 18.25 -5.60 0.10
N GLU A 175 17.88 -4.32 -0.01
CA GLU A 175 18.30 -3.48 -1.14
C GLU A 175 19.78 -3.08 -1.08
N GLN A 176 20.38 -3.07 0.12
CA GLN A 176 21.81 -2.79 0.31
C GLN A 176 22.71 -4.02 0.10
N GLN A 177 22.13 -5.23 0.10
CA GLN A 177 22.88 -6.44 -0.22
C GLN A 177 23.06 -6.51 -1.74
N PRO A 178 24.29 -6.77 -2.24
CA PRO A 178 24.45 -7.08 -3.65
C PRO A 178 23.52 -8.25 -3.98
N PRO A 179 22.92 -8.26 -5.20
CA PRO A 179 22.14 -9.40 -5.64
C PRO A 179 22.95 -10.66 -5.30
N PRO A 180 22.32 -11.73 -4.76
CA PRO A 180 23.02 -12.99 -4.63
C PRO A 180 23.70 -13.20 -5.97
N GLU A 181 25.05 -13.29 -5.99
CA GLU A 181 25.74 -13.75 -7.18
C GLU A 181 24.91 -14.96 -7.58
N GLU A 182 24.26 -14.89 -8.76
CA GLU A 182 23.73 -16.08 -9.37
C GLU A 182 24.91 -17.06 -9.29
N GLN A 183 24.88 -17.92 -8.27
CA GLN A 183 25.63 -19.13 -8.37
C GLN A 183 25.06 -19.69 -9.67
N GLN A 184 25.75 -19.39 -10.76
CA GLN A 184 25.65 -20.23 -11.93
C GLN A 184 25.69 -21.61 -11.30
N GLU A 185 24.51 -22.23 -11.14
CA GLU A 185 24.43 -23.65 -11.06
C GLU A 185 25.25 -24.06 -12.28
N GLN A 186 26.53 -24.29 -12.06
CA GLN A 186 27.27 -25.16 -12.94
C GLN A 186 26.41 -26.41 -12.93
N GLU A 187 25.57 -26.54 -13.95
CA GLU A 187 24.95 -27.83 -14.22
C GLU A 187 26.06 -28.81 -14.01
N PRO A 188 25.94 -29.76 -13.07
CA PRO A 188 26.99 -30.72 -12.83
C PRO A 188 27.24 -31.35 -14.20
N GLN A 189 28.42 -31.06 -14.76
CA GLN A 189 28.79 -31.67 -16.04
C GLN A 189 28.53 -33.16 -15.87
N PRO A 190 27.71 -33.78 -16.76
CA PRO A 190 27.36 -35.19 -16.61
C PRO A 190 28.67 -35.96 -16.48
N SER A 191 28.79 -36.77 -15.45
CA SER A 191 29.96 -37.63 -15.29
C SER A 191 30.16 -38.42 -16.58
N GLU A 192 31.42 -38.72 -16.93
CA GLU A 192 31.71 -39.52 -18.14
C GLU A 192 30.86 -40.80 -18.24
N GLU A 193 30.58 -41.44 -17.11
CA GLU A 193 29.64 -42.56 -17.01
C GLU A 193 28.19 -42.21 -17.46
N LYS A 194 27.72 -41.02 -17.16
CA LYS A 194 26.38 -40.57 -17.55
C LYS A 194 26.31 -40.20 -19.04
N LEU A 195 27.41 -39.73 -19.60
CA LEU A 195 27.54 -39.47 -21.04
C LEU A 195 27.55 -40.78 -21.83
N GLU A 196 28.33 -41.77 -21.37
CA GLU A 196 28.33 -43.10 -21.98
C GLU A 196 26.98 -43.83 -21.88
N GLU A 197 26.25 -43.66 -20.77
CA GLU A 197 24.90 -44.22 -20.62
C GLU A 197 23.90 -43.54 -21.57
N LEU A 198 24.00 -42.25 -21.79
CA LEU A 198 23.18 -41.49 -22.73
C LEU A 198 23.48 -41.85 -24.18
N GLU A 199 24.76 -42.02 -24.55
CA GLU A 199 25.14 -42.49 -25.89
C GLU A 199 24.59 -43.90 -26.15
N LYS A 200 24.71 -44.80 -25.19
CA LYS A 200 24.14 -46.17 -25.31
C LYS A 200 22.61 -46.15 -25.47
N LYS A 201 21.90 -45.29 -24.75
CA LYS A 201 20.45 -45.16 -24.89
C LYS A 201 20.06 -44.55 -26.24
N LEU A 202 20.84 -43.61 -26.76
CA LEU A 202 20.64 -43.03 -28.08
C LEU A 202 20.89 -44.08 -29.20
N GLU A 203 21.93 -44.90 -29.08
CA GLU A 203 22.18 -46.01 -30.06
C GLU A 203 21.06 -47.05 -30.01
N GLN A 204 20.59 -47.45 -28.82
CA GLN A 204 19.45 -48.37 -28.68
C GLN A 204 18.16 -47.78 -29.28
N GLY A 205 17.86 -46.51 -29.03
CA GLY A 205 16.67 -45.84 -29.56
C GLY A 205 16.73 -45.66 -31.08
N THR A 206 17.93 -45.53 -31.68
CA THR A 206 18.09 -45.51 -33.14
C THR A 206 17.92 -46.92 -33.76
N GLN A 207 18.47 -47.96 -33.13
CA GLN A 207 18.29 -49.33 -33.58
C GLN A 207 16.82 -49.79 -33.49
N GLU A 208 16.11 -49.45 -32.44
CA GLU A 208 14.67 -49.74 -32.29
C GLU A 208 13.83 -49.02 -33.36
N ARG A 209 14.19 -47.79 -33.68
CA ARG A 209 13.49 -47.01 -34.73
C ARG A 209 13.73 -47.58 -36.13
N ASP A 210 14.96 -48.02 -36.43
CA ASP A 210 15.29 -48.62 -37.66
C ASP A 210 14.62 -50.00 -37.84
N GLN A 211 14.43 -50.76 -36.75
CA GLN A 211 13.67 -52.03 -36.77
C GLN A 211 12.16 -51.80 -36.94
N GLN A 212 11.60 -50.73 -36.40
CA GLN A 212 10.19 -50.40 -36.62
C GLN A 212 9.89 -49.80 -37.99
N GLN A 213 10.86 -49.14 -38.65
CA GLN A 213 10.68 -48.65 -40.03
C GLN A 213 10.77 -49.71 -41.11
N GLY A 214 11.18 -50.92 -40.72
CA GLY A 214 11.29 -52.08 -41.67
C GLY A 214 9.99 -52.84 -41.86
N ASP A 215 8.95 -52.63 -41.08
CA ASP A 215 7.76 -53.52 -41.09
C ASP A 215 6.39 -52.79 -41.24
N ASP A 216 6.33 -51.55 -41.68
CA ASP A 216 5.00 -50.96 -41.95
C ASP A 216 5.00 -50.05 -43.18
N GLY A 217 4.54 -50.65 -44.27
CA GLY A 217 4.01 -49.93 -45.41
C GLY A 217 2.58 -49.50 -45.18
N GLY A 218 2.33 -48.20 -45.06
CA GLY A 218 1.03 -47.60 -45.34
C GLY A 218 0.16 -47.24 -44.17
N GLY A 219 0.02 -45.96 -43.94
CA GLY A 219 -1.03 -45.39 -43.04
C GLY A 219 -0.99 -43.88 -42.95
N SER A 220 -1.74 -43.25 -43.82
CA SER A 220 -2.12 -41.85 -43.83
C SER A 220 -2.59 -41.36 -42.45
N GLY A 221 -2.17 -40.21 -42.06
CA GLY A 221 -3.11 -39.41 -41.37
C GLY A 221 -2.73 -38.46 -40.29
N THR A 222 -2.99 -37.30 -40.53
CA THR A 222 -3.54 -36.15 -39.78
C THR A 222 -2.66 -35.53 -38.71
N ASP A 223 -1.98 -34.50 -39.16
CA ASP A 223 -1.51 -33.39 -38.39
C ASP A 223 -2.66 -32.72 -37.61
N LYS A 224 -2.46 -32.58 -36.32
CA LYS A 224 -3.12 -31.51 -35.54
C LYS A 224 -2.12 -30.92 -34.56
N PRO A 225 -1.78 -29.65 -34.73
CA PRO A 225 -1.01 -28.92 -33.72
C PRO A 225 -1.90 -28.50 -32.54
N TRP A 226 -1.31 -28.59 -31.38
CA TRP A 226 -1.87 -28.02 -30.16
C TRP A 226 -1.34 -26.61 -29.91
#